data_3921ecbdb602801687c37dd79fe9babc
#
_entry.id   3921ecbdb602801687c37dd79fe9babc
#
_cell.length_a   1.000
_cell.length_b   1.000
_cell.length_c   1.000
_cell.angle_alpha   90.00
_cell.angle_beta   90.00
_cell.angle_gamma   90.00
#
_symmetry.space_group_name_H-M   'P 1'
#
loop_
_entity.id
_entity.type
_entity.pdbx_description
1 polymer ?
#
loop_
_entity_poly.entity_id
_entity_poly.type
_entity_poly.pdbx_seq_one_letter_code
_entity_poly.pdbx_strand_id
1 'polypeptide(L)'
;IFCDKIKSIANSKVGGSMKAEIIAVGTEILTGQIVNTNARFLSEKLASLGVDVYFQTAVGDNEARLLSILEIARNRSNLVILTGGLGPTEDDLTKQTLAKFLNRRLVFDRMATEKLDRFFASRPDYARTPNNERQAQIVEGSTPLQNETGLAVGGVIEVSGVTYVVLPGPPSELKPMVNNKLVPLLATGQKLYSRVLRFFGIGESQLVTLLGDLIDNQTDPTIAPYAKTGEVTLRLSTKATSQKEADIKFAHLEKKILAVQTFEKQHLADLFYAYGDDNSLGQTAFELLRRAGKTVTAAESLTAGLFQATLANFSGASNVFSGGFVTYSMEEKSRMLGIPLVDLEKHGVVSAFTAEKMAEQARKLTASDYAVSLTGVAGPDSLEGHPAGTVYIGLATTGDVQSIKVNIAGRSRTDVRKIAVLHAFNLLRKTLLKNENMLQ
;
A
#
# COMPACT_ATOMS: atom_id res chain seq x y z
N ILE A 1 26.19 19.00 26.91
CA ILE A 1 24.95 19.39 27.63
C ILE A 1 23.73 19.33 26.69
N PHE A 2 23.83 19.66 25.38
CA PHE A 2 22.71 19.60 24.41
C PHE A 2 22.35 18.16 24.01
N CYS A 3 23.33 17.28 23.85
CA CYS A 3 23.14 15.87 23.47
C CYS A 3 22.53 15.02 24.61
N ASP A 4 22.76 15.37 25.86
CA ASP A 4 22.37 14.56 27.01
C ASP A 4 20.91 14.78 27.43
N LYS A 5 20.35 15.97 27.23
CA LYS A 5 18.89 16.20 27.40
C LYS A 5 18.03 15.51 26.34
N ILE A 6 18.56 15.33 25.15
CA ILE A 6 17.86 14.67 24.03
C ILE A 6 17.83 13.16 24.22
N LYS A 7 18.88 12.55 24.77
CA LYS A 7 18.91 11.11 25.16
C LYS A 7 17.90 10.78 26.28
N SER A 8 17.46 11.78 27.04
CA SER A 8 16.47 11.60 28.10
C SER A 8 15.07 11.28 27.55
N ILE A 9 14.66 11.82 26.40
CA ILE A 9 13.33 11.53 25.79
C ILE A 9 13.26 10.06 25.33
N ALA A 10 14.34 9.52 24.79
CA ALA A 10 14.43 8.12 24.36
C ALA A 10 14.69 7.14 25.55
N ASN A 11 15.40 7.59 26.57
CA ASN A 11 15.83 6.73 27.69
C ASN A 11 14.90 6.76 28.91
N SER A 12 13.97 7.71 29.02
CA SER A 12 13.04 7.78 30.18
C SER A 12 11.93 6.71 30.15
N LYS A 13 11.84 5.91 29.07
CA LYS A 13 10.83 4.84 28.94
C LYS A 13 11.44 3.50 28.53
N VAL A 14 12.30 2.97 29.37
CA VAL A 14 12.65 1.54 29.34
C VAL A 14 11.39 0.76 29.76
N GLY A 15 10.60 0.26 28.76
CA GLY A 15 9.52 -0.67 28.96
C GLY A 15 8.12 -0.29 28.43
N GLY A 16 7.87 0.92 27.92
CA GLY A 16 6.54 1.30 27.42
C GLY A 16 6.53 1.67 25.92
N SER A 17 5.59 1.11 25.15
CA SER A 17 5.34 1.50 23.77
C SER A 17 4.96 2.98 23.69
N MET A 18 5.57 3.74 22.76
CA MET A 18 5.21 5.14 22.50
C MET A 18 3.89 5.17 21.71
N LYS A 19 2.87 5.79 22.29
CA LYS A 19 1.52 5.94 21.71
C LYS A 19 1.34 7.36 21.21
N ALA A 20 1.20 7.53 19.90
CA ALA A 20 1.07 8.83 19.28
C ALA A 20 -0.38 9.17 18.92
N GLU A 21 -0.70 10.46 19.02
CA GLU A 21 -1.86 11.09 18.41
C GLU A 21 -1.41 12.21 17.48
N ILE A 22 -1.97 12.27 16.27
CA ILE A 22 -1.72 13.32 15.29
C ILE A 22 -2.95 14.24 15.28
N ILE A 23 -2.74 15.53 15.54
CA ILE A 23 -3.77 16.57 15.51
C ILE A 23 -3.48 17.52 14.33
N ALA A 24 -4.32 17.46 13.31
CA ALA A 24 -4.25 18.36 12.17
C ALA A 24 -5.14 19.59 12.44
N VAL A 25 -4.52 20.75 12.48
CA VAL A 25 -5.16 22.06 12.72
C VAL A 25 -5.31 22.78 11.40
N GLY A 26 -6.55 23.05 10.97
CA GLY A 26 -6.87 23.75 9.75
C GLY A 26 -8.32 23.56 9.34
N THR A 27 -9.02 24.64 9.10
CA THR A 27 -10.42 24.65 8.70
C THR A 27 -10.61 24.07 7.29
N GLU A 28 -9.63 24.23 6.40
CA GLU A 28 -9.62 23.71 5.03
C GLU A 28 -9.64 22.17 4.99
N ILE A 29 -9.10 21.50 6.02
CA ILE A 29 -9.15 20.04 6.16
C ILE A 29 -10.58 19.60 6.47
N LEU A 30 -11.26 20.30 7.38
CA LEU A 30 -12.63 19.98 7.78
C LEU A 30 -13.65 20.25 6.68
N THR A 31 -13.42 21.24 5.86
CA THR A 31 -14.30 21.58 4.72
C THR A 31 -14.02 20.72 3.47
N GLY A 32 -13.01 19.83 3.54
CA GLY A 32 -12.67 18.93 2.42
C GLY A 32 -11.97 19.63 1.24
N GLN A 33 -11.49 20.87 1.42
CA GLN A 33 -10.76 21.59 0.38
C GLN A 33 -9.41 20.96 0.08
N ILE A 34 -8.79 20.35 1.09
CA ILE A 34 -7.54 19.61 0.95
C ILE A 34 -7.62 18.23 1.62
N VAL A 35 -6.87 17.28 1.09
CA VAL A 35 -6.66 15.97 1.72
C VAL A 35 -5.58 16.08 2.77
N ASN A 36 -5.80 15.51 3.96
CA ASN A 36 -4.81 15.47 5.05
C ASN A 36 -3.64 14.51 4.73
N THR A 37 -2.78 14.91 3.82
CA THR A 37 -1.59 14.13 3.43
C THR A 37 -0.50 14.15 4.50
N ASN A 38 -0.50 15.14 5.40
CA ASN A 38 0.44 15.24 6.51
C ASN A 38 0.22 14.13 7.54
N ALA A 39 -1.03 13.85 7.91
CA ALA A 39 -1.32 12.78 8.86
C ALA A 39 -0.89 11.42 8.32
N ARG A 40 -1.13 11.14 7.03
CA ARG A 40 -0.63 9.95 6.36
C ARG A 40 0.89 9.84 6.45
N PHE A 41 1.61 10.90 6.04
CA PHE A 41 3.07 10.91 6.05
C PHE A 41 3.65 10.73 7.46
N LEU A 42 3.07 11.41 8.47
CA LEU A 42 3.48 11.27 9.87
C LEU A 42 3.24 9.84 10.37
N SER A 43 2.09 9.24 10.06
CA SER A 43 1.79 7.85 10.46
C SER A 43 2.77 6.85 9.85
N GLU A 44 3.11 7.00 8.56
CA GLU A 44 4.11 6.15 7.89
C GLU A 44 5.50 6.30 8.57
N LYS A 45 5.90 7.53 8.90
CA LYS A 45 7.18 7.80 9.58
C LYS A 45 7.22 7.29 11.01
N LEU A 46 6.18 7.53 11.79
CA LEU A 46 6.09 7.06 13.18
C LEU A 46 6.08 5.53 13.25
N ALA A 47 5.31 4.88 12.37
CA ALA A 47 5.31 3.43 12.25
C ALA A 47 6.73 2.89 11.93
N SER A 48 7.46 3.53 11.01
CA SER A 48 8.85 3.14 10.71
C SER A 48 9.82 3.26 11.89
N LEU A 49 9.47 4.07 12.90
CA LEU A 49 10.21 4.24 14.15
C LEU A 49 9.69 3.34 15.29
N GLY A 50 8.72 2.47 15.01
CA GLY A 50 8.11 1.63 16.02
C GLY A 50 7.17 2.36 16.98
N VAL A 51 6.71 3.57 16.61
CA VAL A 51 5.76 4.38 17.37
C VAL A 51 4.33 4.06 16.89
N ASP A 52 3.45 3.70 17.80
CA ASP A 52 2.07 3.34 17.49
C ASP A 52 1.21 4.61 17.39
N VAL A 53 0.54 4.81 16.25
CA VAL A 53 -0.44 5.89 16.05
C VAL A 53 -1.84 5.31 16.24
N TYR A 54 -2.52 5.68 17.33
CA TYR A 54 -3.87 5.20 17.61
C TYR A 54 -4.96 6.19 17.20
N PHE A 55 -4.63 7.49 17.17
CA PHE A 55 -5.60 8.53 16.90
C PHE A 55 -5.09 9.54 15.90
N GLN A 56 -5.95 9.92 14.96
CA GLN A 56 -5.80 11.05 14.08
C GLN A 56 -7.02 11.94 14.23
N THR A 57 -6.81 13.18 14.65
CA THR A 57 -7.87 14.15 14.88
C THR A 57 -7.68 15.35 13.96
N ALA A 58 -8.73 15.81 13.31
CA ALA A 58 -8.74 17.08 12.60
C ALA A 58 -9.57 18.10 13.38
N VAL A 59 -9.06 19.32 13.53
CA VAL A 59 -9.73 20.42 14.23
C VAL A 59 -9.55 21.71 13.45
N GLY A 60 -10.62 22.52 13.37
CA GLY A 60 -10.53 23.84 12.76
C GLY A 60 -9.80 24.85 13.66
N ASP A 61 -9.42 25.97 13.08
CA ASP A 61 -8.67 27.05 13.70
C ASP A 61 -9.52 27.76 14.78
N ASN A 62 -9.60 27.13 15.95
CA ASN A 62 -10.38 27.61 17.10
C ASN A 62 -9.73 27.16 18.42
N GLU A 63 -9.39 28.13 19.25
CA GLU A 63 -8.69 27.90 20.51
C GLU A 63 -9.44 26.92 21.44
N ALA A 64 -10.74 27.15 21.66
CA ALA A 64 -11.51 26.35 22.60
C ALA A 64 -11.62 24.88 22.16
N ARG A 65 -11.79 24.64 20.86
CA ARG A 65 -11.83 23.29 20.30
C ARG A 65 -10.46 22.61 20.42
N LEU A 66 -9.38 23.31 20.10
CA LEU A 66 -8.03 22.77 20.20
C LEU A 66 -7.65 22.46 21.65
N LEU A 67 -8.01 23.32 22.62
CA LEU A 67 -7.83 23.04 24.06
C LEU A 67 -8.56 21.76 24.48
N SER A 68 -9.81 21.57 24.04
CA SER A 68 -10.59 20.34 24.34
C SER A 68 -9.92 19.09 23.77
N ILE A 69 -9.41 19.14 22.55
CA ILE A 69 -8.71 18.00 21.93
C ILE A 69 -7.38 17.71 22.63
N LEU A 70 -6.62 18.74 23.00
CA LEU A 70 -5.37 18.57 23.75
C LEU A 70 -5.60 17.88 25.12
N GLU A 71 -6.70 18.23 25.80
CA GLU A 71 -7.09 17.57 27.06
C GLU A 71 -7.39 16.08 26.87
N ILE A 72 -8.09 15.72 25.79
CA ILE A 72 -8.37 14.33 25.43
C ILE A 72 -7.07 13.59 25.09
N ALA A 73 -6.24 14.20 24.23
CA ALA A 73 -5.02 13.60 23.73
C ALA A 73 -4.01 13.29 24.85
N ARG A 74 -3.82 14.21 25.84
CA ARG A 74 -2.87 14.00 26.95
C ARG A 74 -3.22 12.82 27.84
N ASN A 75 -4.50 12.43 27.90
CA ASN A 75 -4.96 11.32 28.74
C ASN A 75 -4.85 9.95 28.07
N ARG A 76 -4.67 9.92 26.72
CA ARG A 76 -4.65 8.66 25.97
C ARG A 76 -3.37 8.42 25.16
N SER A 77 -2.53 9.47 25.01
CA SER A 77 -1.30 9.41 24.22
C SER A 77 -0.13 10.02 24.96
N ASN A 78 1.09 9.50 24.74
CA ASN A 78 2.30 10.05 25.34
C ASN A 78 3.18 10.79 24.33
N LEU A 79 2.74 10.85 23.05
CA LEU A 79 3.27 11.69 22.00
C LEU A 79 2.09 12.35 21.27
N VAL A 80 2.02 13.68 21.31
CA VAL A 80 0.98 14.47 20.64
C VAL A 80 1.63 15.36 19.61
N ILE A 81 1.31 15.17 18.33
CA ILE A 81 1.88 15.90 17.21
C ILE A 81 0.82 16.82 16.61
N LEU A 82 1.02 18.12 16.71
CA LEU A 82 0.17 19.14 16.09
C LEU A 82 0.80 19.55 14.75
N THR A 83 0.01 19.64 13.70
CA THR A 83 0.45 20.14 12.40
C THR A 83 -0.53 21.17 11.84
N GLY A 84 -0.03 22.32 11.41
CA GLY A 84 -0.80 23.47 10.94
C GLY A 84 -0.93 24.58 11.98
N GLY A 85 -1.43 25.75 11.55
CA GLY A 85 -1.65 26.92 12.39
C GLY A 85 -0.39 27.55 12.98
N LEU A 86 0.74 27.57 12.22
CA LEU A 86 2.01 28.19 12.63
C LEU A 86 2.37 29.44 11.83
N GLY A 87 1.55 29.85 10.91
CA GLY A 87 1.75 31.02 10.06
C GLY A 87 1.62 32.34 10.82
N PRO A 88 1.60 33.46 10.08
CA PRO A 88 1.55 34.81 10.66
C PRO A 88 0.10 35.33 10.82
N THR A 89 -0.93 34.58 10.41
CA THR A 89 -2.31 35.09 10.42
C THR A 89 -2.96 34.95 11.80
N GLU A 90 -4.11 35.59 12.03
CA GLU A 90 -4.78 35.55 13.32
C GLU A 90 -5.33 34.18 13.67
N ASP A 91 -5.66 33.39 12.66
CA ASP A 91 -6.16 32.00 12.75
C ASP A 91 -5.02 30.99 13.05
N ASP A 92 -3.75 31.41 12.87
CA ASP A 92 -2.58 30.60 13.23
C ASP A 92 -2.35 30.62 14.75
N LEU A 93 -3.08 29.76 15.47
CA LEU A 93 -3.15 29.81 16.93
C LEU A 93 -2.61 28.55 17.65
N THR A 94 -2.00 27.63 16.90
CA THR A 94 -1.54 26.34 17.45
C THR A 94 -0.52 26.52 18.58
N LYS A 95 0.51 27.36 18.39
CA LYS A 95 1.54 27.60 19.42
C LYS A 95 0.97 28.33 20.65
N GLN A 96 0.12 29.33 20.44
CA GLN A 96 -0.53 30.09 21.47
C GLN A 96 -1.42 29.21 22.34
N THR A 97 -2.23 28.38 21.68
CA THR A 97 -3.13 27.44 22.39
C THR A 97 -2.35 26.38 23.16
N LEU A 98 -1.29 25.81 22.56
CA LEU A 98 -0.44 24.86 23.27
C LEU A 98 0.27 25.51 24.45
N ALA A 99 0.79 26.72 24.32
CA ALA A 99 1.44 27.45 25.42
C ALA A 99 0.46 27.70 26.58
N LYS A 100 -0.77 28.13 26.29
CA LYS A 100 -1.85 28.30 27.25
C LYS A 100 -2.20 26.97 27.93
N PHE A 101 -2.37 25.90 27.17
CA PHE A 101 -2.67 24.56 27.68
C PHE A 101 -1.60 24.05 28.64
N LEU A 102 -0.33 24.29 28.34
CA LEU A 102 0.80 23.86 29.16
C LEU A 102 1.16 24.85 30.29
N ASN A 103 0.43 25.96 30.43
CA ASN A 103 0.74 27.07 31.32
C ASN A 103 2.18 27.57 31.14
N ARG A 104 2.56 27.83 29.89
CA ARG A 104 3.88 28.34 29.46
C ARG A 104 3.71 29.61 28.66
N ARG A 105 4.81 30.37 28.53
CA ARG A 105 4.86 31.59 27.69
C ARG A 105 5.34 31.19 26.29
N LEU A 106 5.11 32.07 25.32
CA LEU A 106 5.82 32.08 24.05
C LEU A 106 7.10 32.88 24.19
N VAL A 107 8.20 32.36 23.66
CA VAL A 107 9.51 33.01 23.64
C VAL A 107 10.08 32.98 22.22
N PHE A 108 10.91 33.95 21.87
CA PHE A 108 11.56 34.00 20.58
C PHE A 108 12.73 33.02 20.53
N ASP A 109 12.78 32.20 19.46
CA ASP A 109 13.97 31.43 19.12
C ASP A 109 14.94 32.31 18.34
N ARG A 110 16.20 32.37 18.79
CA ARG A 110 17.21 33.23 18.20
C ARG A 110 17.47 32.92 16.73
N MET A 111 17.61 31.64 16.36
CA MET A 111 17.92 31.23 14.99
C MET A 111 16.75 31.53 14.04
N ALA A 112 15.53 31.29 14.50
CA ALA A 112 14.33 31.62 13.72
C ALA A 112 14.16 33.12 13.54
N THR A 113 14.46 33.93 14.57
CA THR A 113 14.44 35.40 14.50
C THR A 113 15.49 35.91 13.49
N GLU A 114 16.73 35.45 13.61
CA GLU A 114 17.80 35.81 12.67
C GLU A 114 17.47 35.37 11.22
N LYS A 115 16.75 34.27 11.04
CA LYS A 115 16.28 33.82 9.71
C LYS A 115 15.20 34.75 9.18
N LEU A 116 14.24 35.14 10.02
CA LEU A 116 13.18 36.08 9.69
C LEU A 116 13.76 37.42 9.27
N ASP A 117 14.74 37.94 10.05
CA ASP A 117 15.44 39.20 9.76
C ASP A 117 16.13 39.17 8.39
N ARG A 118 16.87 38.12 8.11
CA ARG A 118 17.54 37.91 6.81
C ARG A 118 16.55 37.80 5.65
N PHE A 119 15.42 37.14 5.86
CA PHE A 119 14.39 37.00 4.83
C PHE A 119 13.83 38.37 4.41
N PHE A 120 13.46 39.21 5.37
CA PHE A 120 12.92 40.54 5.08
C PHE A 120 14.00 41.54 4.60
N ALA A 121 15.21 41.45 5.11
CA ALA A 121 16.33 42.25 4.62
C ALA A 121 16.67 41.98 3.15
N SER A 122 16.49 40.73 2.70
CA SER A 122 16.73 40.35 1.29
C SER A 122 15.58 40.68 0.34
N ARG A 123 14.44 41.18 0.87
CA ARG A 123 13.21 41.45 0.12
C ARG A 123 12.59 42.78 0.56
N PRO A 124 13.20 43.90 0.23
CA PRO A 124 12.75 45.23 0.69
C PRO A 124 11.31 45.58 0.23
N ASP A 125 10.83 44.96 -0.84
CA ASP A 125 9.46 45.15 -1.35
C ASP A 125 8.39 44.41 -0.51
N TYR A 126 8.81 43.55 0.41
CA TYR A 126 7.91 42.84 1.32
C TYR A 126 7.84 43.52 2.68
N ALA A 127 6.68 44.09 3.01
CA ALA A 127 6.46 44.70 4.32
C ALA A 127 6.46 43.66 5.44
N ARG A 128 7.36 43.82 6.41
CA ARG A 128 7.31 43.07 7.66
C ARG A 128 6.22 43.60 8.57
N THR A 129 5.34 42.72 9.00
CA THR A 129 4.26 43.06 9.95
C THR A 129 4.54 42.46 11.33
N PRO A 130 3.96 43.02 12.43
CA PRO A 130 4.11 42.42 13.75
C PRO A 130 3.68 40.96 13.84
N ASN A 131 2.75 40.55 13.00
CA ASN A 131 2.27 39.17 12.94
C ASN A 131 3.34 38.17 12.43
N ASN A 132 4.27 38.62 11.60
CA ASN A 132 5.38 37.80 11.14
C ASN A 132 6.26 37.29 12.28
N GLU A 133 6.34 38.04 13.38
CA GLU A 133 7.12 37.68 14.57
C GLU A 133 6.65 36.36 15.21
N ARG A 134 5.37 36.03 15.10
CA ARG A 134 4.79 34.78 15.61
C ARG A 134 5.48 33.53 15.02
N GLN A 135 5.99 33.63 13.80
CA GLN A 135 6.67 32.52 13.14
C GLN A 135 7.99 32.14 13.82
N ALA A 136 8.67 33.10 14.47
CA ALA A 136 9.90 32.87 15.21
C ALA A 136 9.71 32.48 16.68
N GLN A 137 8.46 32.43 17.16
CA GLN A 137 8.15 32.06 18.56
C GLN A 137 8.03 30.51 18.74
N ILE A 138 8.42 30.06 19.93
CA ILE A 138 8.24 28.68 20.42
C ILE A 138 7.64 28.70 21.82
N VAL A 139 7.06 27.60 22.26
CA VAL A 139 6.63 27.43 23.65
C VAL A 139 7.87 27.39 24.56
N GLU A 140 7.87 28.14 25.65
CA GLU A 140 8.99 28.20 26.60
C GLU A 140 9.39 26.82 27.10
N GLY A 141 10.66 26.48 26.99
CA GLY A 141 11.20 25.17 27.34
C GLY A 141 11.21 24.16 26.19
N SER A 142 10.69 24.52 25.01
CA SER A 142 10.77 23.66 23.82
C SER A 142 12.17 23.60 23.23
N THR A 143 12.51 22.45 22.67
CA THR A 143 13.61 22.31 21.70
C THR A 143 13.12 22.76 20.33
N PRO A 144 13.74 23.80 19.72
CA PRO A 144 13.28 24.29 18.42
C PRO A 144 13.57 23.31 17.30
N LEU A 145 12.58 23.12 16.41
CA LEU A 145 12.75 22.44 15.15
C LEU A 145 12.87 23.49 14.04
N GLN A 146 14.11 23.75 13.62
CA GLN A 146 14.39 24.77 12.61
C GLN A 146 13.79 24.40 11.26
N ASN A 147 13.06 25.33 10.65
CA ASN A 147 12.45 25.18 9.34
C ASN A 147 13.50 25.44 8.25
N GLU A 148 13.75 24.50 7.38
CA GLU A 148 14.76 24.66 6.30
C GLU A 148 14.18 25.35 5.06
N THR A 149 12.88 25.22 4.82
CA THR A 149 12.21 25.65 3.58
C THR A 149 11.24 26.82 3.78
N GLY A 150 10.71 27.01 4.99
CA GLY A 150 9.82 28.11 5.36
C GLY A 150 10.37 28.94 6.53
N LEU A 151 9.54 29.76 7.13
CA LEU A 151 9.92 30.68 8.22
C LEU A 151 9.44 30.22 9.60
N ALA A 152 8.31 29.52 9.66
CA ALA A 152 7.71 29.12 10.93
C ALA A 152 8.53 28.01 11.62
N VAL A 153 9.15 28.32 12.76
CA VAL A 153 9.87 27.34 13.58
C VAL A 153 8.89 26.39 14.26
N GLY A 154 9.18 25.08 14.21
CA GLY A 154 8.49 24.06 15.01
C GLY A 154 9.11 23.93 16.41
N GLY A 155 8.60 22.98 17.20
CA GLY A 155 9.14 22.74 18.54
C GLY A 155 8.76 21.39 19.11
N VAL A 156 9.59 20.90 20.03
CA VAL A 156 9.31 19.70 20.84
C VAL A 156 9.43 20.06 22.31
N ILE A 157 8.43 19.69 23.11
CA ILE A 157 8.44 19.90 24.55
C ILE A 157 7.86 18.69 25.27
N GLU A 158 8.48 18.27 26.36
CA GLU A 158 7.93 17.24 27.27
C GLU A 158 7.40 17.90 28.54
N VAL A 159 6.14 17.62 28.85
CA VAL A 159 5.48 18.09 30.09
C VAL A 159 4.65 16.94 30.67
N SER A 160 4.87 16.63 31.93
CA SER A 160 4.13 15.60 32.67
C SER A 160 4.10 14.22 31.98
N GLY A 161 5.20 13.83 31.34
CA GLY A 161 5.35 12.53 30.66
C GLY A 161 4.70 12.45 29.27
N VAL A 162 4.16 13.57 28.76
CA VAL A 162 3.67 13.69 27.38
C VAL A 162 4.58 14.58 26.58
N THR A 163 5.01 14.08 25.42
CA THR A 163 5.79 14.84 24.45
C THR A 163 4.86 15.53 23.44
N TYR A 164 4.93 16.84 23.36
CA TYR A 164 4.20 17.63 22.37
C TYR A 164 5.14 18.10 21.27
N VAL A 165 4.71 17.93 20.03
CA VAL A 165 5.45 18.36 18.84
C VAL A 165 4.58 19.30 18.04
N VAL A 166 5.15 20.41 17.59
CA VAL A 166 4.46 21.41 16.76
C VAL A 166 5.17 21.53 15.42
N LEU A 167 4.43 21.29 14.32
CA LEU A 167 4.93 21.24 12.96
C LEU A 167 4.13 22.17 12.03
N PRO A 168 4.76 22.73 10.97
CA PRO A 168 4.06 23.56 9.98
C PRO A 168 3.00 22.78 9.19
N GLY A 169 2.05 23.52 8.58
CA GLY A 169 1.00 22.96 7.72
C GLY A 169 1.48 22.54 6.33
N PRO A 170 2.23 23.38 5.58
CA PRO A 170 2.66 23.05 4.23
C PRO A 170 3.53 21.78 4.19
N PRO A 171 3.20 20.78 3.34
CA PRO A 171 3.98 19.52 3.25
C PRO A 171 5.44 19.74 2.86
N SER A 172 5.74 20.78 2.10
CA SER A 172 7.10 21.17 1.70
C SER A 172 7.98 21.63 2.87
N GLU A 173 7.37 22.10 3.96
CA GLU A 173 8.03 22.50 5.20
C GLU A 173 8.03 21.37 6.22
N LEU A 174 6.89 20.70 6.38
CA LEU A 174 6.71 19.61 7.35
C LEU A 174 7.65 18.44 7.07
N LYS A 175 7.70 17.95 5.83
CA LYS A 175 8.47 16.75 5.49
C LYS A 175 9.97 16.85 5.79
N PRO A 176 10.68 17.91 5.37
CA PRO A 176 12.09 18.11 5.75
C PRO A 176 12.27 18.25 7.27
N MET A 177 11.40 19.00 7.96
CA MET A 177 11.47 19.19 9.40
C MET A 177 11.31 17.85 10.15
N VAL A 178 10.37 17.01 9.74
CA VAL A 178 10.20 15.67 10.30
C VAL A 178 11.42 14.80 10.03
N ASN A 179 11.84 14.66 8.78
CA ASN A 179 12.93 13.77 8.42
C ASN A 179 14.27 14.18 9.08
N ASN A 180 14.60 15.47 9.08
CA ASN A 180 15.91 15.97 9.46
C ASN A 180 16.01 16.35 10.93
N LYS A 181 14.89 16.70 11.59
CA LYS A 181 14.89 17.22 12.96
C LYS A 181 14.12 16.35 13.95
N LEU A 182 12.89 15.88 13.59
CA LEU A 182 12.05 15.13 14.53
C LEU A 182 12.46 13.65 14.62
N VAL A 183 12.68 12.98 13.48
CA VAL A 183 13.05 11.55 13.44
C VAL A 183 14.26 11.22 14.31
N PRO A 184 15.36 11.99 14.28
CA PRO A 184 16.52 11.74 15.16
C PRO A 184 16.20 11.83 16.66
N LEU A 185 15.17 12.62 17.05
CA LEU A 185 14.77 12.79 18.45
C LEU A 185 13.87 11.65 18.95
N LEU A 186 13.11 11.01 18.04
CA LEU A 186 12.16 9.94 18.36
C LEU A 186 12.74 8.53 18.19
N ALA A 187 13.95 8.39 17.66
CA ALA A 187 14.54 7.08 17.36
C ALA A 187 14.78 6.26 18.64
N THR A 188 14.01 5.18 18.81
CA THR A 188 14.09 4.27 19.98
C THR A 188 15.07 3.11 19.78
N GLY A 189 15.73 3.00 18.60
CA GLY A 189 16.56 1.87 18.22
C GLY A 189 15.77 0.68 17.65
N GLN A 190 14.47 0.59 17.88
CA GLN A 190 13.59 -0.37 17.24
C GLN A 190 12.90 0.27 16.01
N LYS A 191 12.64 -0.56 14.99
CA LYS A 191 11.88 -0.17 13.79
C LYS A 191 10.74 -1.15 13.57
N LEU A 192 9.65 -0.68 12.97
CA LEU A 192 8.60 -1.54 12.48
C LEU A 192 9.01 -2.12 11.13
N TYR A 193 9.05 -3.44 11.07
CA TYR A 193 9.24 -4.19 9.84
C TYR A 193 7.90 -4.81 9.44
N SER A 194 7.67 -4.90 8.13
CA SER A 194 6.48 -5.56 7.59
C SER A 194 6.86 -6.52 6.47
N ARG A 195 6.16 -7.64 6.41
CA ARG A 195 6.21 -8.61 5.31
C ARG A 195 4.80 -8.87 4.83
N VAL A 196 4.56 -8.75 3.54
CA VAL A 196 3.25 -8.99 2.94
C VAL A 196 3.28 -10.30 2.17
N LEU A 197 2.39 -11.21 2.54
CA LEU A 197 2.13 -12.47 1.84
C LEU A 197 0.91 -12.28 0.94
N ARG A 198 0.99 -12.77 -0.28
CA ARG A 198 -0.08 -12.63 -1.27
C ARG A 198 -0.66 -13.99 -1.64
N PHE A 199 -1.99 -14.08 -1.61
CA PHE A 199 -2.74 -15.31 -1.88
C PHE A 199 -3.72 -15.09 -3.03
N PHE A 200 -3.87 -16.12 -3.85
CA PHE A 200 -4.88 -16.19 -4.90
C PHE A 200 -5.66 -17.49 -4.81
N GLY A 201 -6.98 -17.41 -5.04
CA GLY A 201 -7.87 -18.57 -4.98
C GLY A 201 -8.52 -18.81 -3.62
N ILE A 202 -8.42 -17.82 -2.71
CA ILE A 202 -9.11 -17.85 -1.42
C ILE A 202 -9.75 -16.47 -1.16
N GLY A 203 -10.93 -16.46 -0.54
CA GLY A 203 -11.60 -15.25 -0.10
C GLY A 203 -11.09 -14.75 1.26
N GLU A 204 -11.23 -13.45 1.54
CA GLU A 204 -10.81 -12.84 2.80
C GLU A 204 -11.48 -13.51 4.01
N SER A 205 -12.81 -13.64 3.98
CA SER A 205 -13.58 -14.26 5.07
C SER A 205 -13.11 -15.69 5.36
N GLN A 206 -12.87 -16.48 4.31
CA GLN A 206 -12.36 -17.84 4.46
C GLN A 206 -10.95 -17.85 5.07
N LEU A 207 -10.06 -16.99 4.58
CA LEU A 207 -8.69 -16.86 5.11
C LEU A 207 -8.67 -16.45 6.58
N VAL A 208 -9.47 -15.45 6.97
CA VAL A 208 -9.60 -15.00 8.36
C VAL A 208 -10.14 -16.12 9.25
N THR A 209 -11.16 -16.85 8.80
CA THR A 209 -11.72 -17.99 9.56
C THR A 209 -10.67 -19.08 9.78
N LEU A 210 -9.91 -19.42 8.76
CA LEU A 210 -8.85 -20.45 8.84
C LEU A 210 -7.69 -20.03 9.76
N LEU A 211 -7.41 -18.75 9.85
CA LEU A 211 -6.35 -18.18 10.69
C LEU A 211 -6.85 -17.67 12.04
N GLY A 212 -8.13 -17.91 12.41
CA GLY A 212 -8.76 -17.36 13.61
C GLY A 212 -7.90 -17.49 14.85
N ASP A 213 -7.45 -18.71 15.19
CA ASP A 213 -6.59 -18.96 16.34
C ASP A 213 -5.27 -18.15 16.32
N LEU A 214 -4.67 -17.99 15.13
CA LEU A 214 -3.44 -17.22 14.97
C LEU A 214 -3.68 -15.71 15.07
N ILE A 215 -4.85 -15.23 14.62
CA ILE A 215 -5.23 -13.82 14.68
C ILE A 215 -5.68 -13.44 16.09
N ASP A 216 -6.51 -14.26 16.73
CA ASP A 216 -7.06 -13.96 18.05
C ASP A 216 -6.00 -14.01 19.17
N ASN A 217 -5.02 -14.91 19.04
CA ASN A 217 -3.92 -15.07 19.99
C ASN A 217 -2.61 -14.41 19.55
N GLN A 218 -2.66 -13.52 18.54
CA GLN A 218 -1.45 -12.88 18.02
C GLN A 218 -0.81 -11.94 19.05
N THR A 219 0.51 -11.92 19.07
CA THR A 219 1.30 -11.00 19.90
C THR A 219 2.28 -10.21 19.04
N ASP A 220 3.42 -10.83 18.68
CA ASP A 220 4.45 -10.26 17.82
C ASP A 220 5.12 -11.40 17.01
N PRO A 221 5.04 -11.41 15.70
CA PRO A 221 4.42 -10.43 14.77
C PRO A 221 2.89 -10.42 14.77
N THR A 222 2.29 -9.27 14.41
CA THR A 222 0.86 -9.14 14.16
C THR A 222 0.48 -9.55 12.74
N ILE A 223 -0.78 -9.98 12.55
CA ILE A 223 -1.36 -10.39 11.27
C ILE A 223 -2.51 -9.45 10.92
N ALA A 224 -2.48 -8.84 9.74
CA ALA A 224 -3.58 -8.02 9.23
C ALA A 224 -3.96 -8.47 7.81
N PRO A 225 -5.19 -8.98 7.59
CA PRO A 225 -5.70 -9.32 6.27
C PRO A 225 -6.17 -8.07 5.52
N TYR A 226 -6.01 -8.07 4.20
CA TYR A 226 -6.51 -7.04 3.30
C TYR A 226 -7.03 -7.68 2.02
N ALA A 227 -8.30 -7.42 1.67
CA ALA A 227 -8.88 -7.84 0.40
C ALA A 227 -8.49 -6.89 -0.73
N LYS A 228 -8.24 -7.48 -1.90
CA LYS A 228 -8.18 -6.82 -3.20
C LYS A 228 -9.11 -7.55 -4.18
N THR A 229 -9.42 -6.94 -5.32
CA THR A 229 -10.28 -7.61 -6.32
C THR A 229 -9.62 -8.93 -6.78
N GLY A 230 -10.19 -10.06 -6.35
CA GLY A 230 -9.72 -11.41 -6.72
C GLY A 230 -8.50 -11.94 -5.96
N GLU A 231 -7.93 -11.18 -5.02
CA GLU A 231 -6.74 -11.55 -4.25
C GLU A 231 -6.90 -11.18 -2.78
N VAL A 232 -6.15 -11.86 -1.91
CA VAL A 232 -6.04 -11.50 -0.49
C VAL A 232 -4.57 -11.38 -0.11
N THR A 233 -4.26 -10.39 0.72
CA THR A 233 -2.92 -10.21 1.28
C THR A 233 -2.96 -10.29 2.79
N LEU A 234 -1.92 -10.86 3.39
CA LEU A 234 -1.66 -10.83 4.82
C LEU A 234 -0.43 -9.95 5.07
N ARG A 235 -0.59 -8.89 5.82
CA ARG A 235 0.53 -8.10 6.31
C ARG A 235 0.93 -8.61 7.68
N LEU A 236 2.15 -9.09 7.80
CA LEU A 236 2.80 -9.40 9.05
C LEU A 236 3.63 -8.19 9.49
N SER A 237 3.52 -7.77 10.75
CA SER A 237 4.28 -6.62 11.26
C SER A 237 4.92 -6.95 12.60
N THR A 238 6.20 -6.57 12.77
CA THR A 238 6.96 -6.78 14.00
C THR A 238 7.90 -5.60 14.29
N LYS A 239 8.12 -5.32 15.57
CA LYS A 239 9.16 -4.39 16.01
C LYS A 239 10.45 -5.17 16.27
N ALA A 240 11.55 -4.69 15.66
CA ALA A 240 12.86 -5.31 15.79
C ALA A 240 13.99 -4.27 15.73
N THR A 241 15.15 -4.64 16.22
CA THR A 241 16.37 -3.80 16.16
C THR A 241 17.09 -3.95 14.83
N SER A 242 16.83 -5.03 14.09
CA SER A 242 17.44 -5.32 12.79
C SER A 242 16.51 -6.10 11.86
N GLN A 243 16.79 -6.03 10.56
CA GLN A 243 16.10 -6.84 9.54
C GLN A 243 16.22 -8.34 9.84
N LYS A 244 17.40 -8.80 10.26
CA LYS A 244 17.65 -10.22 10.58
C LYS A 244 16.76 -10.71 11.73
N GLU A 245 16.58 -9.92 12.78
CA GLU A 245 15.68 -10.25 13.88
C GLU A 245 14.23 -10.33 13.40
N ALA A 246 13.79 -9.34 12.59
CA ALA A 246 12.47 -9.33 12.01
C ALA A 246 12.22 -10.55 11.12
N ASP A 247 13.19 -10.92 10.28
CA ASP A 247 13.08 -12.07 9.38
C ASP A 247 12.93 -13.40 10.12
N ILE A 248 13.61 -13.57 11.26
CA ILE A 248 13.45 -14.76 12.11
C ILE A 248 12.01 -14.85 12.65
N LYS A 249 11.48 -13.73 13.16
CA LYS A 249 10.11 -13.68 13.69
C LYS A 249 9.08 -13.96 12.59
N PHE A 250 9.24 -13.34 11.42
CA PHE A 250 8.37 -13.57 10.26
C PHE A 250 8.41 -15.01 9.79
N ALA A 251 9.59 -15.61 9.63
CA ALA A 251 9.72 -16.98 9.16
C ALA A 251 9.00 -17.99 10.06
N HIS A 252 9.03 -17.80 11.38
CA HIS A 252 8.32 -18.65 12.32
C HIS A 252 6.79 -18.57 12.15
N LEU A 253 6.25 -17.35 12.04
CA LEU A 253 4.81 -17.13 11.85
C LEU A 253 4.34 -17.56 10.46
N GLU A 254 5.10 -17.25 9.43
CA GLU A 254 4.84 -17.62 8.04
C GLU A 254 4.73 -19.14 7.87
N LYS A 255 5.66 -19.90 8.49
CA LYS A 255 5.60 -21.37 8.47
C LYS A 255 4.28 -21.89 9.06
N LYS A 256 3.78 -21.29 10.14
CA LYS A 256 2.47 -21.66 10.71
C LYS A 256 1.33 -21.32 9.77
N ILE A 257 1.33 -20.13 9.19
CA ILE A 257 0.28 -19.67 8.25
C ILE A 257 0.23 -20.59 7.04
N LEU A 258 1.36 -20.84 6.39
CA LEU A 258 1.43 -21.62 5.15
C LEU A 258 1.09 -23.11 5.35
N ALA A 259 1.23 -23.63 6.56
CA ALA A 259 0.85 -24.99 6.92
C ALA A 259 -0.66 -25.20 7.15
N VAL A 260 -1.44 -24.13 7.30
CA VAL A 260 -2.90 -24.22 7.49
C VAL A 260 -3.56 -24.78 6.25
N GLN A 261 -4.49 -25.71 6.45
CA GLN A 261 -5.27 -26.33 5.37
C GLN A 261 -6.59 -25.58 5.16
N THR A 262 -6.96 -25.40 3.90
CA THR A 262 -8.29 -24.91 3.52
C THR A 262 -9.36 -25.96 3.76
N PHE A 263 -10.63 -25.59 3.64
CA PHE A 263 -11.74 -26.54 3.73
C PHE A 263 -11.67 -27.64 2.64
N GLU A 264 -11.06 -27.33 1.50
CA GLU A 264 -10.79 -28.24 0.39
C GLU A 264 -9.51 -29.08 0.59
N LYS A 265 -8.91 -29.05 1.79
CA LYS A 265 -7.68 -29.77 2.16
C LYS A 265 -6.42 -29.38 1.39
N GLN A 266 -6.41 -28.21 0.75
CA GLN A 266 -5.20 -27.60 0.20
C GLN A 266 -4.46 -26.83 1.30
N HIS A 267 -3.13 -26.79 1.26
CA HIS A 267 -2.37 -25.92 2.13
C HIS A 267 -2.41 -24.46 1.63
N LEU A 268 -2.39 -23.49 2.54
CA LEU A 268 -2.27 -22.08 2.16
C LEU A 268 -0.98 -21.82 1.37
N ALA A 269 0.04 -22.66 1.54
CA ALA A 269 1.24 -22.64 0.72
C ALA A 269 0.97 -22.78 -0.78
N ASP A 270 -0.04 -23.59 -1.18
CA ASP A 270 -0.40 -23.82 -2.58
C ASP A 270 -1.12 -22.62 -3.21
N LEU A 271 -1.69 -21.77 -2.37
CA LEU A 271 -2.38 -20.53 -2.75
C LEU A 271 -1.51 -19.28 -2.63
N PHE A 272 -0.41 -19.37 -1.88
CA PHE A 272 0.60 -18.33 -1.79
C PHE A 272 1.33 -18.19 -3.14
N TYR A 273 1.53 -16.93 -3.59
CA TYR A 273 2.20 -16.72 -4.87
C TYR A 273 3.35 -15.74 -4.85
N ALA A 274 3.39 -14.79 -3.92
CA ALA A 274 4.45 -13.79 -3.86
C ALA A 274 4.51 -13.04 -2.52
N TYR A 275 5.60 -12.32 -2.31
CA TYR A 275 5.77 -11.31 -1.27
C TYR A 275 5.64 -9.89 -1.82
N GLY A 276 5.37 -8.94 -0.93
CA GLY A 276 5.44 -7.50 -1.19
C GLY A 276 4.12 -6.84 -1.53
N ASP A 277 4.04 -5.52 -1.27
CA ASP A 277 2.83 -4.72 -1.49
C ASP A 277 2.54 -4.47 -2.96
N ASP A 278 3.59 -4.28 -3.75
CA ASP A 278 3.51 -3.86 -5.15
C ASP A 278 3.59 -5.02 -6.15
N ASN A 279 3.69 -6.26 -5.66
CA ASN A 279 3.72 -7.43 -6.51
C ASN A 279 2.31 -7.80 -7.02
N SER A 280 2.25 -8.58 -8.09
CA SER A 280 1.02 -9.10 -8.68
C SER A 280 1.23 -10.48 -9.32
N LEU A 281 0.13 -11.22 -9.58
CA LEU A 281 0.21 -12.46 -10.34
C LEU A 281 0.83 -12.26 -11.73
N GLY A 282 0.48 -11.15 -12.40
CA GLY A 282 1.06 -10.81 -13.70
C GLY A 282 2.57 -10.62 -13.61
N GLN A 283 3.05 -9.87 -12.63
CA GLN A 283 4.49 -9.66 -12.42
C GLN A 283 5.20 -10.97 -12.06
N THR A 284 4.60 -11.79 -11.18
CA THR A 284 5.19 -13.08 -10.80
C THR A 284 5.32 -14.01 -12.00
N ALA A 285 4.29 -14.10 -12.85
CA ALA A 285 4.34 -14.92 -14.07
C ALA A 285 5.36 -14.36 -15.09
N PHE A 286 5.41 -13.04 -15.25
CA PHE A 286 6.39 -12.36 -16.09
C PHE A 286 7.83 -12.66 -15.67
N GLU A 287 8.14 -12.56 -14.37
CA GLU A 287 9.48 -12.85 -13.85
C GLU A 287 9.88 -14.33 -14.01
N LEU A 288 8.94 -15.26 -13.86
CA LEU A 288 9.18 -16.67 -14.13
C LEU A 288 9.49 -16.92 -15.62
N LEU A 289 8.73 -16.34 -16.53
CA LEU A 289 9.02 -16.41 -17.98
C LEU A 289 10.41 -15.86 -18.30
N ARG A 290 10.71 -14.67 -17.76
CA ARG A 290 11.99 -14.00 -18.00
C ARG A 290 13.18 -14.83 -17.49
N ARG A 291 13.08 -15.41 -16.30
CA ARG A 291 14.13 -16.28 -15.72
C ARG A 291 14.33 -17.55 -16.54
N ALA A 292 13.22 -18.15 -17.00
CA ALA A 292 13.26 -19.35 -17.82
C ALA A 292 13.66 -19.11 -19.27
N GLY A 293 13.81 -17.84 -19.71
CA GLY A 293 14.05 -17.49 -21.11
C GLY A 293 12.91 -17.94 -22.03
N LYS A 294 11.66 -17.91 -21.53
CA LYS A 294 10.47 -18.39 -22.23
C LYS A 294 9.57 -17.27 -22.68
N THR A 295 8.86 -17.51 -23.78
CA THR A 295 7.93 -16.58 -24.39
C THR A 295 6.49 -17.01 -24.21
N VAL A 296 5.57 -16.04 -24.15
CA VAL A 296 4.12 -16.25 -24.07
C VAL A 296 3.39 -15.39 -25.10
N THR A 297 2.30 -15.93 -25.64
CA THR A 297 1.30 -15.20 -26.41
C THR A 297 -0.07 -15.35 -25.79
N ALA A 298 -1.06 -14.62 -26.29
CA ALA A 298 -2.45 -14.82 -25.87
C ALA A 298 -3.45 -14.66 -27.02
N ALA A 299 -4.59 -15.40 -26.88
CA ALA A 299 -5.78 -15.19 -27.69
C ALA A 299 -6.94 -14.80 -26.77
N GLU A 300 -7.37 -13.56 -26.84
CA GLU A 300 -8.34 -12.98 -25.93
C GLU A 300 -9.68 -12.71 -26.61
N SER A 301 -10.77 -13.19 -25.98
CA SER A 301 -12.12 -12.84 -26.35
C SER A 301 -12.70 -11.85 -25.34
N LEU A 302 -13.35 -12.32 -24.26
CA LEU A 302 -14.01 -11.45 -23.29
C LEU A 302 -13.09 -10.42 -22.63
N THR A 303 -11.82 -10.68 -22.53
CA THR A 303 -10.84 -9.80 -21.88
C THR A 303 -10.29 -8.72 -22.82
N ALA A 304 -10.44 -8.90 -24.13
CA ALA A 304 -10.16 -7.90 -25.17
C ALA A 304 -8.79 -7.21 -25.01
N GLY A 305 -7.72 -8.01 -24.87
CA GLY A 305 -6.35 -7.51 -24.76
C GLY A 305 -5.86 -7.22 -23.33
N LEU A 306 -6.68 -7.43 -22.28
CA LEU A 306 -6.31 -7.07 -20.91
C LEU A 306 -5.15 -7.91 -20.34
N PHE A 307 -5.06 -9.20 -20.69
CA PHE A 307 -3.92 -10.04 -20.30
C PHE A 307 -2.63 -9.53 -20.94
N GLN A 308 -2.66 -9.23 -22.23
CA GLN A 308 -1.54 -8.72 -23.00
C GLN A 308 -1.13 -7.32 -22.52
N ALA A 309 -2.09 -6.43 -22.32
CA ALA A 309 -1.84 -5.10 -21.78
C ALA A 309 -1.20 -5.15 -20.37
N THR A 310 -1.58 -6.14 -19.56
CA THR A 310 -0.97 -6.33 -18.23
C THR A 310 0.50 -6.73 -18.34
N LEU A 311 0.85 -7.63 -19.27
CA LEU A 311 2.25 -7.99 -19.53
C LEU A 311 3.08 -6.80 -20.02
N ALA A 312 2.50 -5.95 -20.87
CA ALA A 312 3.17 -4.79 -21.44
C ALA A 312 3.52 -3.71 -20.40
N ASN A 313 2.92 -3.73 -19.20
CA ASN A 313 3.27 -2.82 -18.11
C ASN A 313 4.65 -3.09 -17.49
N PHE A 314 5.24 -4.27 -17.72
CA PHE A 314 6.51 -4.64 -17.10
C PHE A 314 7.69 -4.29 -17.99
N SER A 315 8.72 -3.69 -17.40
CA SER A 315 9.94 -3.36 -18.14
C SER A 315 10.60 -4.63 -18.71
N GLY A 316 10.93 -4.62 -20.00
CA GLY A 316 11.46 -5.80 -20.68
C GLY A 316 10.40 -6.76 -21.18
N ALA A 317 9.13 -6.36 -21.27
CA ALA A 317 8.02 -7.18 -21.76
C ALA A 317 8.30 -7.77 -23.16
N SER A 318 8.99 -7.06 -24.04
CA SER A 318 9.37 -7.53 -25.38
C SER A 318 10.25 -8.79 -25.41
N ASN A 319 10.93 -9.09 -24.30
CA ASN A 319 11.74 -10.31 -24.19
C ASN A 319 10.91 -11.58 -23.97
N VAL A 320 9.68 -11.45 -23.48
CA VAL A 320 8.79 -12.57 -23.14
C VAL A 320 7.49 -12.55 -23.94
N PHE A 321 7.13 -11.42 -24.54
CA PHE A 321 5.86 -11.22 -25.23
C PHE A 321 6.06 -10.41 -26.52
N SER A 322 5.87 -11.04 -27.66
CA SER A 322 6.02 -10.40 -29.00
C SER A 322 4.70 -9.87 -29.57
N GLY A 323 3.57 -10.31 -29.04
CA GLY A 323 2.23 -9.95 -29.49
C GLY A 323 1.25 -11.10 -29.31
N GLY A 324 0.00 -10.88 -29.74
CA GLY A 324 -1.06 -11.87 -29.66
C GLY A 324 -2.34 -11.41 -30.37
N PHE A 325 -3.46 -12.03 -30.05
CA PHE A 325 -4.70 -11.92 -30.80
C PHE A 325 -5.85 -11.44 -29.91
N VAL A 326 -6.68 -10.55 -30.44
CA VAL A 326 -7.98 -10.21 -29.87
C VAL A 326 -9.06 -10.72 -30.82
N THR A 327 -9.66 -11.86 -30.48
CA THR A 327 -10.62 -12.58 -31.33
C THR A 327 -11.99 -12.57 -30.66
N TYR A 328 -12.67 -11.42 -30.75
CA TYR A 328 -13.89 -11.15 -29.96
C TYR A 328 -15.09 -11.92 -30.48
N SER A 329 -15.29 -11.98 -31.80
CA SER A 329 -16.37 -12.71 -32.44
C SER A 329 -15.97 -14.14 -32.82
N MET A 330 -16.93 -14.94 -33.26
CA MET A 330 -16.73 -16.29 -33.81
C MET A 330 -15.93 -16.22 -35.11
N GLU A 331 -16.28 -15.28 -35.97
CA GLU A 331 -15.65 -15.07 -37.26
C GLU A 331 -14.16 -14.70 -37.11
N GLU A 332 -13.85 -13.83 -36.09
CA GLU A 332 -12.46 -13.47 -35.83
C GLU A 332 -11.64 -14.62 -35.24
N LYS A 333 -12.25 -15.51 -34.43
CA LYS A 333 -11.61 -16.75 -34.00
C LYS A 333 -11.24 -17.63 -35.18
N SER A 334 -12.14 -17.71 -36.16
CA SER A 334 -11.86 -18.46 -37.38
C SER A 334 -10.81 -17.76 -38.27
N ARG A 335 -11.01 -16.49 -38.55
CA ARG A 335 -10.17 -15.74 -39.48
C ARG A 335 -8.72 -15.58 -39.02
N MET A 336 -8.54 -15.21 -37.71
CA MET A 336 -7.22 -14.89 -37.18
C MET A 336 -6.47 -16.14 -36.68
N LEU A 337 -7.19 -17.12 -36.12
CA LEU A 337 -6.56 -18.29 -35.54
C LEU A 337 -6.69 -19.55 -36.39
N GLY A 338 -7.45 -19.49 -37.52
CA GLY A 338 -7.64 -20.63 -38.38
C GLY A 338 -8.51 -21.75 -37.80
N ILE A 339 -9.35 -21.46 -36.79
CA ILE A 339 -10.27 -22.43 -36.22
C ILE A 339 -11.47 -22.58 -37.18
N PRO A 340 -11.81 -23.77 -37.65
CA PRO A 340 -12.94 -23.94 -38.56
C PRO A 340 -14.27 -23.44 -37.93
N LEU A 341 -15.06 -22.67 -38.67
CA LEU A 341 -16.36 -22.17 -38.19
C LEU A 341 -17.29 -23.31 -37.76
N VAL A 342 -17.32 -24.41 -38.51
CA VAL A 342 -18.11 -25.60 -38.20
C VAL A 342 -17.79 -26.18 -36.81
N ASP A 343 -16.53 -26.11 -36.40
CA ASP A 343 -16.12 -26.59 -35.07
C ASP A 343 -16.58 -25.62 -33.97
N LEU A 344 -16.49 -24.30 -34.23
CA LEU A 344 -16.96 -23.27 -33.31
C LEU A 344 -18.50 -23.30 -33.13
N GLU A 345 -19.25 -23.50 -34.22
CA GLU A 345 -20.70 -23.68 -34.19
C GLU A 345 -21.09 -24.95 -33.42
N LYS A 346 -20.38 -26.04 -33.65
CA LYS A 346 -20.65 -27.32 -32.98
C LYS A 346 -20.36 -27.32 -31.48
N HIS A 347 -19.25 -26.70 -31.07
CA HIS A 347 -18.78 -26.77 -29.67
C HIS A 347 -19.11 -25.51 -28.86
N GLY A 348 -19.59 -24.45 -29.51
CA GLY A 348 -19.81 -23.14 -28.91
C GLY A 348 -18.54 -22.33 -28.73
N VAL A 349 -18.66 -21.00 -28.74
CA VAL A 349 -17.51 -20.09 -28.50
C VAL A 349 -17.15 -20.00 -27.01
N VAL A 350 -18.04 -20.44 -26.09
CA VAL A 350 -17.81 -20.49 -24.65
C VAL A 350 -17.66 -21.95 -24.22
N SER A 351 -16.54 -22.56 -24.52
CA SER A 351 -16.29 -23.98 -24.22
C SER A 351 -14.82 -24.29 -23.94
N ALA A 352 -14.57 -25.46 -23.34
CA ALA A 352 -13.22 -25.99 -23.16
C ALA A 352 -12.52 -26.17 -24.51
N PHE A 353 -13.23 -26.77 -25.48
CA PHE A 353 -12.72 -26.97 -26.84
C PHE A 353 -12.23 -25.66 -27.47
N THR A 354 -13.07 -24.63 -27.43
CA THR A 354 -12.72 -23.34 -28.03
C THR A 354 -11.54 -22.68 -27.31
N ALA A 355 -11.49 -22.74 -25.98
CA ALA A 355 -10.36 -22.23 -25.21
C ALA A 355 -9.05 -22.96 -25.59
N GLU A 356 -9.06 -24.29 -25.66
CA GLU A 356 -7.90 -25.09 -26.03
C GLU A 356 -7.45 -24.80 -27.47
N LYS A 357 -8.37 -24.74 -28.43
CA LYS A 357 -8.06 -24.42 -29.82
C LYS A 357 -7.51 -22.99 -29.99
N MET A 358 -8.08 -22.01 -29.29
CA MET A 358 -7.55 -20.64 -29.32
C MET A 358 -6.10 -20.60 -28.79
N ALA A 359 -5.79 -21.27 -27.68
CA ALA A 359 -4.44 -21.33 -27.12
C ALA A 359 -3.48 -22.08 -28.07
N GLU A 360 -3.87 -23.25 -28.57
CA GLU A 360 -3.07 -24.06 -29.48
C GLU A 360 -2.68 -23.29 -30.73
N GLN A 361 -3.66 -22.68 -31.39
CA GLN A 361 -3.44 -21.96 -32.64
C GLN A 361 -2.62 -20.67 -32.41
N ALA A 362 -2.92 -19.91 -31.37
CA ALA A 362 -2.12 -18.73 -31.03
C ALA A 362 -0.64 -19.09 -30.82
N ARG A 363 -0.36 -20.17 -30.09
CA ARG A 363 1.00 -20.66 -29.87
C ARG A 363 1.70 -21.03 -31.18
N LYS A 364 1.02 -21.77 -32.05
CA LYS A 364 1.58 -22.17 -33.37
C LYS A 364 1.90 -20.96 -34.25
N LEU A 365 0.96 -20.02 -34.35
CA LEU A 365 1.10 -18.84 -35.21
C LEU A 365 2.22 -17.89 -34.76
N THR A 366 2.47 -17.78 -33.44
CA THR A 366 3.52 -16.92 -32.91
C THR A 366 4.84 -17.64 -32.61
N ALA A 367 4.87 -18.97 -32.74
CA ALA A 367 5.99 -19.82 -32.29
C ALA A 367 6.44 -19.58 -30.86
N SER A 368 5.52 -19.14 -29.97
CA SER A 368 5.79 -18.91 -28.55
C SER A 368 5.89 -20.23 -27.77
N ASP A 369 6.64 -20.23 -26.65
CA ASP A 369 6.73 -21.40 -25.80
C ASP A 369 5.38 -21.74 -25.14
N TYR A 370 4.65 -20.68 -24.70
CA TYR A 370 3.34 -20.75 -24.08
C TYR A 370 2.31 -19.90 -24.80
N ALA A 371 1.06 -20.32 -24.76
CA ALA A 371 -0.06 -19.47 -25.18
C ALA A 371 -1.22 -19.59 -24.21
N VAL A 372 -1.79 -18.48 -23.83
CA VAL A 372 -2.98 -18.39 -22.98
C VAL A 372 -4.18 -17.98 -23.84
N SER A 373 -5.33 -18.58 -23.61
CA SER A 373 -6.58 -18.12 -24.20
C SER A 373 -7.64 -17.83 -23.14
N LEU A 374 -8.53 -16.86 -23.43
CA LEU A 374 -9.63 -16.48 -22.55
C LEU A 374 -10.90 -16.32 -23.37
N THR A 375 -11.86 -17.24 -23.18
CA THR A 375 -13.20 -17.13 -23.77
C THR A 375 -14.26 -17.29 -22.68
N GLY A 376 -15.42 -16.63 -22.82
CA GLY A 376 -16.44 -16.67 -21.77
C GLY A 376 -17.41 -15.51 -21.80
N VAL A 377 -18.29 -15.48 -20.82
CA VAL A 377 -19.40 -14.54 -20.65
C VAL A 377 -19.06 -13.51 -19.57
N ALA A 378 -18.72 -12.31 -19.98
CA ALA A 378 -18.42 -11.23 -19.02
C ALA A 378 -19.69 -10.62 -18.39
N GLY A 379 -20.86 -10.84 -19.00
CA GLY A 379 -22.15 -10.33 -18.55
C GLY A 379 -22.48 -8.91 -19.06
N PRO A 380 -23.66 -8.37 -18.69
CA PRO A 380 -24.63 -8.93 -17.73
C PRO A 380 -25.44 -10.13 -18.27
N ASP A 381 -25.62 -10.23 -19.58
CA ASP A 381 -26.45 -11.26 -20.20
C ASP A 381 -25.73 -12.61 -20.29
N SER A 382 -26.50 -13.69 -20.43
CA SER A 382 -26.01 -15.02 -20.74
C SER A 382 -25.66 -15.16 -22.23
N LEU A 383 -24.80 -16.11 -22.55
CA LEU A 383 -24.41 -16.47 -23.93
C LEU A 383 -24.32 -17.97 -24.06
N GLU A 384 -24.91 -18.55 -25.11
CA GLU A 384 -24.89 -20.01 -25.39
C GLU A 384 -25.33 -20.87 -24.19
N GLY A 385 -26.31 -20.37 -23.40
CA GLY A 385 -26.78 -21.05 -22.20
C GLY A 385 -25.85 -20.94 -20.97
N HIS A 386 -24.74 -20.24 -21.09
CA HIS A 386 -23.81 -19.99 -19.98
C HIS A 386 -24.18 -18.66 -19.28
N PRO A 387 -24.32 -18.66 -17.94
CA PRO A 387 -24.56 -17.42 -17.19
C PRO A 387 -23.32 -16.51 -17.20
N ALA A 388 -23.57 -15.21 -16.93
CA ALA A 388 -22.50 -14.24 -16.70
C ALA A 388 -21.47 -14.72 -15.65
N GLY A 389 -20.20 -14.56 -15.92
CA GLY A 389 -19.10 -15.03 -15.09
C GLY A 389 -18.54 -16.41 -15.47
N THR A 390 -19.16 -17.13 -16.41
CA THR A 390 -18.60 -18.39 -16.94
C THR A 390 -17.42 -18.06 -17.87
N VAL A 391 -16.22 -18.52 -17.52
CA VAL A 391 -15.01 -18.31 -18.30
C VAL A 391 -14.25 -19.62 -18.47
N TYR A 392 -13.77 -19.88 -19.69
CA TYR A 392 -12.82 -20.93 -20.00
C TYR A 392 -11.46 -20.29 -20.32
N ILE A 393 -10.41 -20.81 -19.71
CA ILE A 393 -9.03 -20.37 -19.89
C ILE A 393 -8.22 -21.54 -20.41
N GLY A 394 -7.71 -21.43 -21.62
CA GLY A 394 -6.82 -22.39 -22.24
C GLY A 394 -5.36 -22.05 -21.99
N LEU A 395 -4.53 -23.08 -21.89
CA LEU A 395 -3.08 -22.95 -21.84
C LEU A 395 -2.46 -24.02 -22.77
N ALA A 396 -1.69 -23.57 -23.75
CA ALA A 396 -0.93 -24.45 -24.65
C ALA A 396 0.57 -24.30 -24.35
N THR A 397 1.24 -25.45 -24.30
CA THR A 397 2.69 -25.62 -24.20
C THR A 397 3.22 -26.33 -25.46
N THR A 398 4.50 -26.63 -25.51
CA THR A 398 5.10 -27.39 -26.63
C THR A 398 4.55 -28.81 -26.71
N GLY A 399 4.18 -29.43 -25.58
CA GLY A 399 3.76 -30.85 -25.52
C GLY A 399 2.35 -31.09 -25.00
N ASP A 400 1.64 -30.06 -24.54
CA ASP A 400 0.34 -30.22 -23.89
C ASP A 400 -0.57 -29.02 -24.12
N VAL A 401 -1.88 -29.29 -24.17
CA VAL A 401 -2.92 -28.27 -24.23
C VAL A 401 -4.00 -28.63 -23.21
N GLN A 402 -4.31 -27.69 -22.34
CA GLN A 402 -5.31 -27.89 -21.28
C GLN A 402 -6.20 -26.64 -21.13
N SER A 403 -7.35 -26.83 -20.53
CA SER A 403 -8.21 -25.72 -20.14
C SER A 403 -8.76 -25.87 -18.73
N ILE A 404 -9.10 -24.75 -18.12
CA ILE A 404 -9.85 -24.70 -16.87
C ILE A 404 -11.13 -23.90 -17.08
N LYS A 405 -12.20 -24.33 -16.40
CA LYS A 405 -13.45 -23.57 -16.29
C LYS A 405 -13.43 -22.83 -14.96
N VAL A 406 -13.69 -21.53 -14.97
CA VAL A 406 -13.89 -20.70 -13.78
C VAL A 406 -15.26 -20.05 -13.81
N ASN A 407 -15.87 -19.95 -12.62
CA ASN A 407 -17.15 -19.30 -12.44
C ASN A 407 -16.99 -18.06 -11.55
N ILE A 408 -17.12 -16.88 -12.16
CA ILE A 408 -16.94 -15.57 -11.52
C ILE A 408 -18.33 -14.91 -11.35
N ALA A 409 -19.25 -15.60 -10.69
CA ALA A 409 -20.61 -15.16 -10.52
C ALA A 409 -20.74 -13.93 -9.61
N GLY A 410 -21.81 -13.14 -9.81
CA GLY A 410 -22.16 -12.01 -8.95
C GLY A 410 -21.18 -10.81 -9.01
N ARG A 411 -20.36 -10.71 -10.05
CA ARG A 411 -19.38 -9.64 -10.25
C ARG A 411 -19.77 -8.74 -11.44
N SER A 412 -19.28 -7.50 -11.41
CA SER A 412 -19.44 -6.61 -12.56
C SER A 412 -18.68 -7.14 -13.78
N ARG A 413 -19.10 -6.76 -14.98
CA ARG A 413 -18.40 -7.08 -16.24
C ARG A 413 -16.89 -6.76 -16.18
N THR A 414 -16.56 -5.63 -15.59
CA THR A 414 -15.15 -5.21 -15.40
C THR A 414 -14.38 -6.16 -14.47
N ASP A 415 -15.01 -6.58 -13.37
CA ASP A 415 -14.37 -7.49 -12.42
C ASP A 415 -14.25 -8.91 -12.98
N VAL A 416 -15.27 -9.40 -13.71
CA VAL A 416 -15.18 -10.70 -14.41
C VAL A 416 -13.94 -10.74 -15.31
N ARG A 417 -13.74 -9.70 -16.13
CA ARG A 417 -12.57 -9.61 -17.01
C ARG A 417 -11.24 -9.57 -16.25
N LYS A 418 -11.16 -8.77 -15.17
CA LYS A 418 -9.96 -8.68 -14.32
C LYS A 418 -9.64 -10.01 -13.63
N ILE A 419 -10.65 -10.64 -13.03
CA ILE A 419 -10.47 -11.90 -12.31
C ILE A 419 -10.12 -13.03 -13.28
N ALA A 420 -10.70 -13.05 -14.49
CA ALA A 420 -10.33 -14.01 -15.53
C ALA A 420 -8.82 -13.90 -15.89
N VAL A 421 -8.31 -12.69 -16.02
CA VAL A 421 -6.87 -12.44 -16.27
C VAL A 421 -6.00 -12.93 -15.11
N LEU A 422 -6.44 -12.75 -13.84
CA LEU A 422 -5.72 -13.28 -12.68
C LEU A 422 -5.66 -14.82 -12.71
N HIS A 423 -6.76 -15.47 -13.03
CA HIS A 423 -6.78 -16.95 -13.21
C HIS A 423 -5.82 -17.39 -14.32
N ALA A 424 -5.77 -16.66 -15.43
CA ALA A 424 -4.86 -16.97 -16.53
C ALA A 424 -3.39 -16.84 -16.11
N PHE A 425 -3.01 -15.78 -15.41
CA PHE A 425 -1.66 -15.64 -14.86
C PHE A 425 -1.33 -16.71 -13.83
N ASN A 426 -2.29 -17.09 -12.99
CA ASN A 426 -2.06 -18.15 -12.00
C ASN A 426 -1.89 -19.53 -12.66
N LEU A 427 -2.66 -19.83 -13.70
CA LEU A 427 -2.50 -21.07 -14.47
C LEU A 427 -1.12 -21.13 -15.14
N LEU A 428 -0.71 -20.04 -15.81
CA LEU A 428 0.61 -19.93 -16.41
C LEU A 428 1.73 -20.08 -15.38
N ARG A 429 1.63 -19.37 -14.24
CA ARG A 429 2.59 -19.45 -13.13
C ARG A 429 2.75 -20.87 -12.61
N LYS A 430 1.63 -21.55 -12.31
CA LYS A 430 1.66 -22.94 -11.80
C LYS A 430 2.31 -23.89 -12.80
N THR A 431 2.06 -23.72 -14.09
CA THR A 431 2.66 -24.52 -15.14
C THR A 431 4.16 -24.27 -15.27
N LEU A 432 4.59 -23.02 -15.18
CA LEU A 432 6.03 -22.66 -15.21
C LEU A 432 6.76 -23.30 -14.02
N LEU A 433 6.24 -23.19 -12.81
CA LEU A 433 6.83 -23.78 -11.59
C LEU A 433 6.90 -25.30 -11.66
N LYS A 434 5.87 -25.96 -12.19
CA LYS A 434 5.89 -27.41 -12.40
C LYS A 434 7.00 -27.84 -13.36
N ASN A 435 7.21 -27.09 -14.42
CA ASN A 435 8.24 -27.37 -15.39
C ASN A 435 9.66 -27.09 -14.85
N GLU A 436 9.85 -26.05 -14.03
CA GLU A 436 11.13 -25.81 -13.33
C GLU A 436 11.48 -26.99 -12.38
N ASN A 437 10.53 -27.47 -11.59
CA ASN A 437 10.73 -28.59 -10.66
C ASN A 437 10.98 -29.95 -11.36
N MET A 438 10.59 -30.10 -12.62
CA MET A 438 10.91 -31.31 -13.41
C MET A 438 12.30 -31.27 -14.06
N LEU A 439 12.95 -30.09 -14.04
CA LEU A 439 14.29 -29.89 -14.63
C LEU A 439 15.40 -29.92 -13.55
N GLN A 440 15.03 -29.92 -12.26
CA GLN A 440 15.91 -30.13 -11.10
C GLN A 440 15.88 -31.60 -10.63
#